data_29d8364be4d1960209ffaf3cf1f2afe5
#
_entry.id   29d8364be4d1960209ffaf3cf1f2afe5
#
_cell.length_a   1.000
_cell.length_b   1.000
_cell.length_c   1.000
_cell.angle_alpha   90.00
_cell.angle_beta   90.00
_cell.angle_gamma   90.00
#
_symmetry.space_group_name_H-M   'P 1'
#
loop_
_entity.id
_entity.type
_entity.pdbx_description
1 polymer ?
#
loop_
_entity_poly.entity_id
_entity_poly.type
_entity_poly.pdbx_seq_one_letter_code
_entity_poly.pdbx_strand_id
1 'polypeptide(L)'
;MSIQIAICDDDAQDIAQLSSALLAFDPMAEITSFASGKALMDELSDGCLVADLLFLDIYMPELNGIQTAQKIRSLHQDLKIIFLSSSRDHYPQAYEVFAFNYIVKPFDRERLYAVLNRALDELQKENRYNIRIQYKGIAHTVDCRRILYVESRDKRLMLYLTEERILQCYGRLEEILQELPEPYFVRCHQSFVANLLHVTEAGDNYFRIGQAMIGISRKYGKQAKDKYYTCLFSQMGGGQSI
;
A
#
# COMPACT_ATOMS: atom_id res chain seq x y z
N MET A 1 -4.90 -9.75 8.95
CA MET A 1 -5.83 -8.66 8.54
C MET A 1 -6.79 -9.27 7.54
N SER A 2 -8.09 -9.06 7.71
CA SER A 2 -9.09 -9.41 6.70
C SER A 2 -8.91 -8.51 5.48
N ILE A 3 -9.04 -9.06 4.27
CA ILE A 3 -9.05 -8.28 3.05
C ILE A 3 -10.41 -7.60 2.89
N GLN A 4 -10.41 -6.31 2.53
CA GLN A 4 -11.60 -5.51 2.30
C GLN A 4 -11.91 -5.50 0.79
N ILE A 5 -13.04 -6.09 0.40
CA ILE A 5 -13.42 -6.20 -1.02
C ILE A 5 -14.72 -5.46 -1.27
N ALA A 6 -14.71 -4.54 -2.22
CA ALA A 6 -15.92 -3.94 -2.75
C ALA A 6 -16.34 -4.64 -4.05
N ILE A 7 -17.65 -4.82 -4.23
CA ILE A 7 -18.26 -5.33 -5.47
C ILE A 7 -19.26 -4.28 -5.94
N CYS A 8 -19.19 -3.89 -7.20
CA CYS A 8 -20.16 -2.99 -7.81
C CYS A 8 -20.68 -3.58 -9.12
N ASP A 9 -21.96 -3.97 -9.11
CA ASP A 9 -22.65 -4.64 -10.19
C ASP A 9 -24.15 -4.37 -10.04
N ASP A 10 -24.90 -4.15 -11.09
CA ASP A 10 -26.36 -3.94 -11.02
C ASP A 10 -27.14 -5.26 -11.01
N ASP A 11 -26.49 -6.39 -11.30
CA ASP A 11 -27.08 -7.71 -11.20
C ASP A 11 -26.81 -8.38 -9.84
N ALA A 12 -27.88 -8.53 -9.05
CA ALA A 12 -27.80 -9.16 -7.73
C ALA A 12 -27.34 -10.65 -7.78
N GLN A 13 -27.58 -11.35 -8.89
CA GLN A 13 -27.14 -12.75 -9.04
C GLN A 13 -25.62 -12.80 -9.25
N ASP A 14 -25.07 -11.88 -10.06
CA ASP A 14 -23.63 -11.76 -10.27
C ASP A 14 -22.90 -11.37 -8.97
N ILE A 15 -23.46 -10.44 -8.21
CA ILE A 15 -22.95 -10.10 -6.85
C ILE A 15 -22.92 -11.34 -5.95
N ALA A 16 -24.02 -12.09 -5.89
CA ALA A 16 -24.12 -13.27 -5.04
C ALA A 16 -23.14 -14.37 -5.46
N GLN A 17 -23.00 -14.62 -6.76
CA GLN A 17 -22.09 -15.61 -7.31
C GLN A 17 -20.63 -15.24 -7.01
N LEU A 18 -20.26 -13.97 -7.24
CA LEU A 18 -18.92 -13.48 -6.98
C LEU A 18 -18.61 -13.52 -5.48
N SER A 19 -19.51 -13.01 -4.63
CA SER A 19 -19.35 -13.05 -3.18
C SER A 19 -19.15 -14.48 -2.66
N SER A 20 -19.94 -15.43 -3.15
CA SER A 20 -19.76 -16.85 -2.80
C SER A 20 -18.38 -17.40 -3.19
N ALA A 21 -17.87 -17.03 -4.38
CA ALA A 21 -16.56 -17.45 -4.84
C ALA A 21 -15.43 -16.81 -4.02
N LEU A 22 -15.56 -15.52 -3.66
CA LEU A 22 -14.59 -14.78 -2.84
C LEU A 22 -14.52 -15.34 -1.41
N LEU A 23 -15.66 -15.60 -0.77
CA LEU A 23 -15.72 -16.22 0.56
C LEU A 23 -15.23 -17.67 0.57
N ALA A 24 -15.38 -18.39 -0.53
CA ALA A 24 -14.79 -19.72 -0.66
C ALA A 24 -13.25 -19.68 -0.81
N PHE A 25 -12.70 -18.59 -1.33
CA PHE A 25 -11.28 -18.34 -1.42
C PHE A 25 -10.68 -17.87 -0.07
N ASP A 26 -11.29 -16.86 0.54
CA ASP A 26 -10.93 -16.37 1.87
C ASP A 26 -12.17 -16.15 2.75
N PRO A 27 -12.46 -17.09 3.67
CA PRO A 27 -13.62 -17.00 4.57
C PRO A 27 -13.60 -15.78 5.51
N MET A 28 -12.44 -15.10 5.65
CA MET A 28 -12.28 -13.92 6.49
C MET A 28 -12.38 -12.62 5.70
N ALA A 29 -12.59 -12.67 4.37
CA ALA A 29 -12.77 -11.49 3.55
C ALA A 29 -14.04 -10.72 3.96
N GLU A 30 -13.92 -9.41 4.06
CA GLU A 30 -15.05 -8.53 4.30
C GLU A 30 -15.53 -7.94 2.97
N ILE A 31 -16.78 -8.25 2.61
CA ILE A 31 -17.33 -7.88 1.30
C ILE A 31 -18.43 -6.84 1.49
N THR A 32 -18.28 -5.71 0.79
CA THR A 32 -19.31 -4.68 0.67
C THR A 32 -19.77 -4.61 -0.79
N SER A 33 -21.09 -4.62 -1.04
CA SER A 33 -21.64 -4.60 -2.39
C SER A 33 -22.46 -3.37 -2.69
N PHE A 34 -22.43 -2.92 -3.93
CA PHE A 34 -23.11 -1.75 -4.47
C PHE A 34 -23.82 -2.13 -5.76
N ALA A 35 -25.08 -1.72 -5.89
CA ALA A 35 -25.91 -1.98 -7.06
C ALA A 35 -25.75 -0.89 -8.15
N SER A 36 -24.89 0.11 -7.96
CA SER A 36 -24.64 1.14 -8.98
C SER A 36 -23.32 1.86 -8.70
N GLY A 37 -22.71 2.39 -9.78
CA GLY A 37 -21.52 3.21 -9.69
C GLY A 37 -21.72 4.48 -8.87
N LYS A 38 -22.94 5.02 -8.82
CA LYS A 38 -23.27 6.20 -8.00
C LYS A 38 -23.20 5.86 -6.51
N ALA A 39 -23.85 4.78 -6.07
CA ALA A 39 -23.82 4.36 -4.66
C ALA A 39 -22.39 4.08 -4.17
N LEU A 40 -21.58 3.44 -5.00
CA LEU A 40 -20.15 3.23 -4.71
C LEU A 40 -19.40 4.57 -4.56
N MET A 41 -19.62 5.53 -5.47
CA MET A 41 -18.96 6.83 -5.43
C MET A 41 -19.36 7.67 -4.23
N ASP A 42 -20.62 7.63 -3.81
CA ASP A 42 -21.11 8.35 -2.63
C ASP A 42 -20.37 7.85 -1.37
N GLU A 43 -20.28 6.53 -1.14
CA GLU A 43 -19.56 5.92 0.00
C GLU A 43 -18.04 6.18 -0.03
N LEU A 44 -17.42 6.17 -1.23
CA LEU A 44 -16.00 6.50 -1.37
C LEU A 44 -15.72 7.98 -1.07
N SER A 45 -16.59 8.89 -1.53
CA SER A 45 -16.43 10.33 -1.34
C SER A 45 -16.61 10.74 0.13
N ASP A 46 -17.48 10.07 0.86
CA ASP A 46 -17.71 10.31 2.29
C ASP A 46 -16.59 9.70 3.17
N GLY A 47 -15.66 8.95 2.58
CA GLY A 47 -14.58 8.28 3.29
C GLY A 47 -15.06 7.12 4.17
N CYS A 48 -16.29 6.65 3.96
CA CYS A 48 -16.90 5.56 4.72
C CYS A 48 -16.45 4.19 4.21
N LEU A 49 -16.12 4.07 2.92
CA LEU A 49 -15.64 2.82 2.33
C LEU A 49 -14.12 2.73 2.37
N VAL A 50 -13.63 1.68 3.03
CA VAL A 50 -12.24 1.21 2.93
C VAL A 50 -12.24 -0.08 2.12
N ALA A 51 -11.56 -0.10 0.98
CA ALA A 51 -11.45 -1.29 0.15
C ALA A 51 -10.00 -1.45 -0.35
N ASP A 52 -9.52 -2.70 -0.31
CA ASP A 52 -8.23 -3.10 -0.90
C ASP A 52 -8.39 -3.47 -2.37
N LEU A 53 -9.51 -4.13 -2.69
CA LEU A 53 -9.89 -4.56 -4.04
C LEU A 53 -11.29 -4.07 -4.38
N LEU A 54 -11.50 -3.68 -5.63
CA LEU A 54 -12.79 -3.37 -6.20
C LEU A 54 -13.05 -4.26 -7.42
N PHE A 55 -14.08 -5.09 -7.36
CA PHE A 55 -14.66 -5.72 -8.54
C PHE A 55 -15.75 -4.82 -9.10
N LEU A 56 -15.65 -4.47 -10.37
CA LEU A 56 -16.49 -3.45 -11.00
C LEU A 56 -17.04 -3.95 -12.32
N ASP A 57 -18.36 -4.09 -12.39
CA ASP A 57 -19.00 -4.33 -13.69
C ASP A 57 -18.94 -3.10 -14.59
N ILE A 58 -18.85 -3.32 -15.89
CA ILE A 58 -18.78 -2.24 -16.86
C ILE A 58 -20.17 -1.79 -17.29
N TYR A 59 -21.07 -2.75 -17.48
CA TYR A 59 -22.39 -2.48 -18.06
C TYR A 59 -23.43 -2.18 -16.97
N MET A 60 -23.33 -1.04 -16.34
CA MET A 60 -24.30 -0.56 -15.35
C MET A 60 -25.07 0.66 -15.88
N PRO A 61 -26.34 0.84 -15.47
CA PRO A 61 -27.11 2.03 -15.79
C PRO A 61 -26.51 3.32 -15.24
N GLU A 62 -26.82 4.45 -15.85
CA GLU A 62 -26.44 5.82 -15.46
C GLU A 62 -24.94 6.08 -15.51
N LEU A 63 -24.17 5.46 -14.61
CA LEU A 63 -22.73 5.59 -14.51
C LEU A 63 -22.09 4.21 -14.74
N ASN A 64 -21.55 3.99 -15.95
CA ASN A 64 -20.91 2.74 -16.29
C ASN A 64 -19.59 2.52 -15.52
N GLY A 65 -19.08 1.28 -15.51
CA GLY A 65 -17.88 0.93 -14.74
C GLY A 65 -16.63 1.68 -15.18
N ILE A 66 -16.45 1.98 -16.46
CA ILE A 66 -15.29 2.74 -16.94
C ILE A 66 -15.32 4.18 -16.40
N GLN A 67 -16.48 4.84 -16.51
CA GLN A 67 -16.65 6.19 -15.97
C GLN A 67 -16.50 6.21 -14.45
N THR A 68 -17.00 5.19 -13.77
CA THR A 68 -16.82 5.02 -12.32
C THR A 68 -15.33 4.90 -11.97
N ALA A 69 -14.60 4.05 -12.68
CA ALA A 69 -13.16 3.87 -12.48
C ALA A 69 -12.35 5.15 -12.72
N GLN A 70 -12.70 5.92 -13.75
CA GLN A 70 -12.07 7.23 -14.04
C GLN A 70 -12.23 8.20 -12.87
N LYS A 71 -13.45 8.28 -12.28
CA LYS A 71 -13.71 9.11 -11.12
C LYS A 71 -12.95 8.61 -9.89
N ILE A 72 -12.91 7.29 -9.67
CA ILE A 72 -12.15 6.68 -8.56
C ILE A 72 -10.67 7.04 -8.67
N ARG A 73 -10.07 6.98 -9.85
CA ARG A 73 -8.64 7.29 -10.04
C ARG A 73 -8.27 8.73 -9.68
N SER A 74 -9.20 9.67 -9.77
CA SER A 74 -8.97 11.05 -9.33
C SER A 74 -8.94 11.21 -7.79
N LEU A 75 -9.51 10.26 -7.04
CA LEU A 75 -9.62 10.28 -5.57
C LEU A 75 -8.73 9.22 -4.91
N HIS A 76 -8.67 8.02 -5.48
CA HIS A 76 -8.02 6.82 -4.95
C HIS A 76 -7.14 6.17 -6.02
N GLN A 77 -5.88 6.61 -6.13
CA GLN A 77 -4.96 6.13 -7.17
C GLN A 77 -4.55 4.67 -6.96
N ASP A 78 -4.45 4.22 -5.71
CA ASP A 78 -3.88 2.92 -5.32
C ASP A 78 -4.93 1.78 -5.24
N LEU A 79 -6.24 2.08 -5.29
CA LEU A 79 -7.28 1.06 -5.22
C LEU A 79 -7.16 0.10 -6.42
N LYS A 80 -7.02 -1.21 -6.14
CA LYS A 80 -6.92 -2.23 -7.19
C LYS A 80 -8.29 -2.52 -7.78
N ILE A 81 -8.51 -2.05 -9.02
CA ILE A 81 -9.76 -2.24 -9.77
C ILE A 81 -9.64 -3.47 -10.66
N ILE A 82 -10.56 -4.41 -10.51
CA ILE A 82 -10.71 -5.60 -11.35
C ILE A 82 -12.05 -5.48 -12.06
N PHE A 83 -12.03 -5.31 -13.37
CA PHE A 83 -13.27 -5.31 -14.13
C PHE A 83 -13.83 -6.72 -14.29
N LEU A 84 -15.13 -6.84 -14.09
CA LEU A 84 -15.95 -7.99 -14.49
C LEU A 84 -16.89 -7.53 -15.60
N SER A 85 -16.88 -8.17 -16.77
CA SER A 85 -17.69 -7.72 -17.90
C SER A 85 -18.10 -8.86 -18.80
N SER A 86 -19.27 -8.75 -19.41
CA SER A 86 -19.77 -9.69 -20.42
C SER A 86 -19.11 -9.56 -21.80
N SER A 87 -18.33 -8.50 -22.06
CA SER A 87 -17.62 -8.25 -23.32
C SER A 87 -16.12 -8.03 -23.11
N ARG A 88 -15.36 -8.13 -24.21
CA ARG A 88 -13.93 -7.79 -24.29
C ARG A 88 -13.68 -6.41 -24.89
N ASP A 89 -14.70 -5.70 -25.32
CA ASP A 89 -14.59 -4.47 -26.10
C ASP A 89 -13.97 -3.30 -25.32
N HIS A 90 -14.00 -3.38 -23.99
CA HIS A 90 -13.51 -2.33 -23.09
C HIS A 90 -12.08 -2.56 -22.56
N TYR A 91 -11.33 -3.53 -23.11
CA TYR A 91 -9.93 -3.72 -22.72
C TYR A 91 -9.07 -2.45 -22.84
N PRO A 92 -9.17 -1.65 -23.96
CA PRO A 92 -8.38 -0.43 -24.08
C PRO A 92 -8.69 0.59 -22.97
N GLN A 93 -9.97 0.81 -22.68
CA GLN A 93 -10.40 1.76 -21.64
C GLN A 93 -10.01 1.27 -20.23
N ALA A 94 -10.07 -0.04 -19.96
CA ALA A 94 -9.61 -0.62 -18.70
C ALA A 94 -8.10 -0.38 -18.50
N TYR A 95 -7.30 -0.45 -19.56
CA TYR A 95 -5.89 -0.12 -19.52
C TYR A 95 -5.64 1.35 -19.19
N GLU A 96 -6.40 2.27 -19.78
CA GLU A 96 -6.29 3.72 -19.54
C GLU A 96 -6.55 4.11 -18.08
N VAL A 97 -7.43 3.38 -17.38
CA VAL A 97 -7.72 3.60 -15.96
C VAL A 97 -6.81 2.79 -15.02
N PHE A 98 -5.74 2.20 -15.55
CA PHE A 98 -4.81 1.37 -14.78
C PHE A 98 -5.53 0.27 -13.99
N ALA A 99 -6.44 -0.45 -14.66
CA ALA A 99 -7.10 -1.59 -14.04
C ALA A 99 -6.07 -2.67 -13.67
N PHE A 100 -6.22 -3.22 -12.47
CA PHE A 100 -5.36 -4.32 -12.01
C PHE A 100 -5.56 -5.59 -12.85
N ASN A 101 -6.81 -5.86 -13.20
CA ASN A 101 -7.16 -6.98 -14.09
C ASN A 101 -8.51 -6.76 -14.77
N TYR A 102 -8.79 -7.65 -15.73
CA TYR A 102 -10.05 -7.72 -16.44
C TYR A 102 -10.48 -9.18 -16.57
N ILE A 103 -11.66 -9.52 -16.09
CA ILE A 103 -12.24 -10.86 -16.12
C ILE A 103 -13.53 -10.81 -16.95
N VAL A 104 -13.65 -11.71 -17.92
CA VAL A 104 -14.85 -11.81 -18.77
C VAL A 104 -15.82 -12.79 -18.12
N LYS A 105 -17.09 -12.40 -18.01
CA LYS A 105 -18.21 -13.24 -17.57
C LYS A 105 -18.62 -14.21 -18.68
N PRO A 106 -18.99 -15.46 -18.37
CA PRO A 106 -18.89 -16.08 -17.07
C PRO A 106 -17.43 -16.37 -16.70
N PHE A 107 -17.06 -16.15 -15.45
CA PHE A 107 -15.71 -16.42 -14.99
C PHE A 107 -15.58 -17.83 -14.40
N ASP A 108 -14.43 -18.45 -14.58
CA ASP A 108 -14.06 -19.66 -13.85
C ASP A 108 -13.34 -19.31 -12.54
N ARG A 109 -13.44 -20.21 -11.56
CA ARG A 109 -12.85 -20.01 -10.24
C ARG A 109 -11.33 -19.99 -10.27
N GLU A 110 -10.70 -20.78 -11.14
CA GLU A 110 -9.23 -20.86 -11.22
C GLU A 110 -8.66 -19.53 -11.66
N ARG A 111 -9.27 -18.91 -12.69
CA ARG A 111 -8.86 -17.58 -13.17
C ARG A 111 -9.09 -16.49 -12.11
N LEU A 112 -10.25 -16.51 -11.43
CA LEU A 112 -10.54 -15.58 -10.35
C LEU A 112 -9.50 -15.70 -9.23
N TYR A 113 -9.20 -16.93 -8.80
CA TYR A 113 -8.24 -17.20 -7.72
C TYR A 113 -6.81 -16.82 -8.11
N ALA A 114 -6.41 -17.03 -9.36
CA ALA A 114 -5.11 -16.57 -9.86
C ALA A 114 -4.97 -15.05 -9.79
N VAL A 115 -6.03 -14.31 -10.14
CA VAL A 115 -6.07 -12.84 -10.03
C VAL A 115 -6.03 -12.39 -8.57
N LEU A 116 -6.79 -13.04 -7.69
CA LEU A 116 -6.80 -12.75 -6.26
C LEU A 116 -5.44 -12.99 -5.62
N ASN A 117 -4.80 -14.14 -5.88
CA ASN A 117 -3.45 -14.41 -5.34
C ASN A 117 -2.45 -13.34 -5.76
N ARG A 118 -2.47 -12.92 -7.04
CA ARG A 118 -1.59 -11.84 -7.51
C ARG A 118 -1.90 -10.51 -6.83
N ALA A 119 -3.19 -10.19 -6.63
CA ALA A 119 -3.59 -8.98 -5.94
C ALA A 119 -3.15 -8.98 -4.48
N LEU A 120 -3.31 -10.11 -3.77
CA LEU A 120 -2.85 -10.28 -2.39
C LEU A 120 -1.34 -10.17 -2.26
N ASP A 121 -0.58 -10.78 -3.17
CA ASP A 121 0.87 -10.68 -3.18
C ASP A 121 1.34 -9.23 -3.35
N GLU A 122 0.67 -8.46 -4.22
CA GLU A 122 0.98 -7.03 -4.39
C GLU A 122 0.58 -6.20 -3.16
N LEU A 123 -0.61 -6.43 -2.60
CA LEU A 123 -1.06 -5.77 -1.38
C LEU A 123 -0.12 -6.07 -0.20
N GLN A 124 0.34 -7.31 -0.06
CA GLN A 124 1.31 -7.67 0.97
C GLN A 124 2.65 -6.97 0.77
N LYS A 125 3.12 -6.84 -0.48
CA LYS A 125 4.34 -6.09 -0.80
C LYS A 125 4.19 -4.61 -0.48
N GLU A 126 3.05 -4.00 -0.84
CA GLU A 126 2.72 -2.61 -0.53
C GLU A 126 2.60 -2.38 0.97
N ASN A 127 1.89 -3.27 1.68
CA ASN A 127 1.72 -3.19 3.14
C ASN A 127 3.04 -3.36 3.91
N ARG A 128 4.02 -4.09 3.36
CA ARG A 128 5.37 -4.17 3.94
C ARG A 128 6.07 -2.82 4.06
N TYR A 129 5.68 -1.88 3.21
CA TYR A 129 6.26 -0.54 3.18
C TYR A 129 5.37 0.52 3.80
N ASN A 130 4.22 0.15 4.36
CA ASN A 130 3.31 1.09 4.99
C ASN A 130 3.24 0.86 6.49
N ILE A 131 3.39 1.94 7.27
CA ILE A 131 3.09 1.95 8.70
C ILE A 131 1.91 2.85 8.99
N ARG A 132 1.16 2.53 10.04
CA ARG A 132 0.07 3.37 10.54
C ARG A 132 0.52 4.11 11.79
N ILE A 133 0.45 5.43 11.75
CA ILE A 133 0.74 6.28 12.90
C ILE A 133 -0.47 7.11 13.28
N GLN A 134 -0.63 7.42 14.56
CA GLN A 134 -1.63 8.37 15.02
C GLN A 134 -1.00 9.73 15.30
N TYR A 135 -1.53 10.76 14.65
CA TYR A 135 -1.14 12.15 14.87
C TYR A 135 -2.38 13.00 15.09
N LYS A 136 -2.44 13.71 16.23
CA LYS A 136 -3.59 14.55 16.64
C LYS A 136 -4.94 13.81 16.58
N GLY A 137 -4.97 12.52 16.92
CA GLY A 137 -6.17 11.69 16.89
C GLY A 137 -6.59 11.17 15.52
N ILE A 138 -5.85 11.52 14.46
CA ILE A 138 -6.09 11.05 13.09
C ILE A 138 -5.08 9.95 12.76
N ALA A 139 -5.56 8.85 12.19
CA ALA A 139 -4.71 7.79 11.67
C ALA A 139 -4.13 8.19 10.31
N HIS A 140 -2.81 8.06 10.16
CA HIS A 140 -2.10 8.31 8.91
C HIS A 140 -1.40 7.03 8.48
N THR A 141 -1.57 6.65 7.22
CA THR A 141 -0.75 5.63 6.56
C THR A 141 0.47 6.31 5.94
N VAL A 142 1.64 5.81 6.24
CA VAL A 142 2.92 6.39 5.79
C VAL A 142 3.69 5.34 5.01
N ASP A 143 4.01 5.63 3.76
CA ASP A 143 4.93 4.81 2.98
C ASP A 143 6.35 4.93 3.55
N CYS A 144 6.85 3.84 4.09
CA CYS A 144 8.18 3.77 4.71
C CYS A 144 9.32 4.15 3.74
N ARG A 145 9.12 3.98 2.43
CA ARG A 145 10.11 4.39 1.41
C ARG A 145 10.30 5.91 1.37
N ARG A 146 9.30 6.66 1.82
CA ARG A 146 9.35 8.13 1.93
C ARG A 146 9.94 8.61 3.25
N ILE A 147 10.14 7.74 4.24
CA ILE A 147 10.74 8.10 5.52
C ILE A 147 12.26 8.17 5.32
N LEU A 148 12.85 9.33 5.56
CA LEU A 148 14.29 9.56 5.53
C LEU A 148 14.96 9.04 6.81
N TYR A 149 14.42 9.45 7.96
CA TYR A 149 14.84 9.02 9.28
C TYR A 149 13.76 9.31 10.31
N VAL A 150 13.86 8.69 11.47
CA VAL A 150 12.99 8.94 12.63
C VAL A 150 13.85 9.47 13.77
N GLU A 151 13.42 10.57 14.37
CA GLU A 151 14.03 11.17 15.57
C GLU A 151 13.10 11.02 16.77
N SER A 152 13.63 10.58 17.89
CA SER A 152 12.92 10.65 19.19
C SER A 152 13.28 11.94 19.91
N ARG A 153 12.28 12.78 20.15
CA ARG A 153 12.42 14.06 20.84
C ARG A 153 11.26 14.27 21.81
N ASP A 154 11.54 14.46 23.08
CA ASP A 154 10.56 14.76 24.14
C ASP A 154 9.36 13.79 24.17
N LYS A 155 9.64 12.46 24.15
CA LYS A 155 8.63 11.37 24.12
C LYS A 155 7.77 11.35 22.84
N ARG A 156 8.17 12.04 21.81
CA ARG A 156 7.52 12.05 20.48
C ARG A 156 8.47 11.51 19.44
N LEU A 157 7.92 10.89 18.44
CA LEU A 157 8.63 10.47 17.24
C LEU A 157 8.36 11.49 16.13
N MET A 158 9.43 12.00 15.57
CA MET A 158 9.41 12.88 14.41
C MET A 158 9.84 12.06 13.20
N LEU A 159 8.92 11.80 12.27
CA LEU A 159 9.20 11.12 11.02
C LEU A 159 9.51 12.18 9.96
N TYR A 160 10.76 12.23 9.55
CA TYR A 160 11.20 13.12 8.47
C TYR A 160 11.02 12.41 7.15
N LEU A 161 10.20 12.97 6.27
CA LEU A 161 9.83 12.39 4.99
C LEU A 161 10.50 13.12 3.83
N THR A 162 10.47 12.52 2.66
CA THR A 162 10.76 13.23 1.41
C THR A 162 9.83 14.44 1.26
N GLU A 163 10.19 15.40 0.37
CA GLU A 163 9.43 16.64 0.14
C GLU A 163 9.33 17.54 1.40
N GLU A 164 10.36 17.49 2.27
CA GLU A 164 10.45 18.33 3.48
C GLU A 164 9.27 18.20 4.46
N ARG A 165 8.55 17.11 4.38
CA ARG A 165 7.39 16.86 5.21
C ARG A 165 7.81 16.18 6.52
N ILE A 166 7.25 16.63 7.65
CA ILE A 166 7.48 16.04 8.97
C ILE A 166 6.15 15.62 9.56
N LEU A 167 6.06 14.36 9.96
CA LEU A 167 4.94 13.84 10.73
C LEU A 167 5.40 13.58 12.17
N GLN A 168 4.48 13.74 13.10
CA GLN A 168 4.76 13.56 14.51
C GLN A 168 3.77 12.55 15.10
N CYS A 169 4.26 11.61 15.91
CA CYS A 169 3.40 10.72 16.70
C CYS A 169 3.97 10.49 18.09
N TYR A 170 3.16 9.91 18.98
CA TYR A 170 3.63 9.42 20.26
C TYR A 170 4.16 8.00 20.09
N GLY A 171 5.22 7.64 20.82
CA GLY A 171 5.78 6.28 20.80
C GLY A 171 7.26 6.25 21.15
N ARG A 172 7.83 5.05 21.06
CA ARG A 172 9.25 4.80 21.29
C ARG A 172 9.93 4.31 20.02
N LEU A 173 11.22 4.63 19.88
CA LEU A 173 12.00 4.18 18.72
C LEU A 173 12.06 2.66 18.58
N GLU A 174 12.01 1.94 19.70
CA GLU A 174 11.99 0.48 19.71
C GLU A 174 10.70 -0.07 19.10
N GLU A 175 9.57 0.53 19.41
CA GLU A 175 8.24 0.13 18.94
C GLU A 175 8.10 0.37 17.44
N ILE A 176 8.38 1.60 16.98
CA ILE A 176 8.28 1.92 15.57
C ILE A 176 9.28 1.11 14.70
N LEU A 177 10.47 0.81 15.25
CA LEU A 177 11.46 0.01 14.52
C LEU A 177 10.99 -1.42 14.23
N GLN A 178 10.09 -1.98 15.07
CA GLN A 178 9.49 -3.30 14.82
C GLN A 178 8.44 -3.28 13.70
N GLU A 179 7.83 -2.12 13.46
CA GLU A 179 6.84 -1.92 12.38
C GLU A 179 7.51 -1.56 11.05
N LEU A 180 8.73 -0.98 11.10
CA LEU A 180 9.46 -0.56 9.91
C LEU A 180 10.07 -1.76 9.16
N PRO A 181 10.02 -1.77 7.81
CA PRO A 181 10.45 -2.92 7.02
C PRO A 181 11.95 -3.19 7.11
N GLU A 182 12.33 -4.42 7.45
CA GLU A 182 13.71 -4.88 7.32
C GLU A 182 14.08 -5.15 5.84
N PRO A 183 15.33 -4.96 5.43
CA PRO A 183 16.52 -4.57 6.23
C PRO A 183 16.79 -3.05 6.25
N TYR A 184 15.85 -2.24 5.78
CA TYR A 184 16.09 -0.85 5.37
C TYR A 184 16.24 0.13 6.54
N PHE A 185 15.73 -0.19 7.71
CA PHE A 185 15.80 0.69 8.86
C PHE A 185 16.75 0.17 9.92
N VAL A 186 17.57 1.08 10.47
CA VAL A 186 18.52 0.73 11.53
C VAL A 186 18.56 1.80 12.61
N ARG A 187 18.57 1.34 13.86
CA ARG A 187 18.87 2.24 14.97
C ARG A 187 20.35 2.55 15.00
N CYS A 188 20.70 3.82 14.79
CA CYS A 188 22.08 4.28 14.76
C CYS A 188 22.47 5.12 15.99
N HIS A 189 21.46 5.62 16.73
CA HIS A 189 21.65 6.43 17.93
C HIS A 189 20.53 6.18 18.94
N GLN A 190 20.73 6.59 20.21
CA GLN A 190 19.64 6.53 21.21
C GLN A 190 18.39 7.28 20.77
N SER A 191 18.54 8.31 19.94
CA SER A 191 17.46 9.18 19.45
C SER A 191 17.18 9.06 17.95
N PHE A 192 17.87 8.20 17.21
CA PHE A 192 17.72 8.14 15.75
C PHE A 192 17.59 6.71 15.21
N VAL A 193 16.65 6.56 14.27
CA VAL A 193 16.55 5.43 13.32
C VAL A 193 16.75 5.99 11.92
N ALA A 194 17.71 5.47 11.18
CA ALA A 194 18.02 5.88 9.80
C ALA A 194 17.40 4.91 8.79
N ASN A 195 16.88 5.44 7.69
CA ASN A 195 16.52 4.65 6.52
C ASN A 195 17.75 4.52 5.61
N LEU A 196 18.24 3.32 5.48
CA LEU A 196 19.45 3.00 4.71
C LEU A 196 19.30 3.21 3.20
N LEU A 197 18.06 3.21 2.69
CA LEU A 197 17.77 3.53 1.27
C LEU A 197 18.13 4.98 0.91
N HIS A 198 18.13 5.88 1.89
CA HIS A 198 18.37 7.30 1.69
C HIS A 198 19.75 7.77 2.16
N VAL A 199 20.60 6.85 2.61
CA VAL A 199 21.98 7.19 3.01
C VAL A 199 22.79 7.49 1.76
N THR A 200 23.24 8.74 1.61
CA THR A 200 24.09 9.18 0.50
C THR A 200 25.58 9.11 0.83
N GLU A 201 25.92 9.13 2.12
CA GLU A 201 27.29 9.04 2.60
C GLU A 201 27.31 8.37 3.98
N ALA A 202 28.20 7.41 4.19
CA ALA A 202 28.44 6.75 5.46
C ALA A 202 29.84 7.08 5.97
N GLY A 203 29.94 7.97 6.95
CA GLY A 203 31.19 8.31 7.63
C GLY A 203 31.49 7.40 8.81
N ASP A 204 32.55 7.73 9.57
CA ASP A 204 32.95 6.92 10.72
C ASP A 204 31.91 6.91 11.86
N ASN A 205 31.26 8.02 12.07
CA ASN A 205 30.31 8.21 13.18
C ASN A 205 29.01 8.93 12.74
N TYR A 206 28.68 8.91 11.45
CA TYR A 206 27.45 9.50 10.94
C TYR A 206 26.96 8.83 9.65
N PHE A 207 25.67 8.98 9.39
CA PHE A 207 25.04 8.83 8.07
C PHE A 207 24.59 10.20 7.57
N ARG A 208 24.84 10.49 6.30
CA ARG A 208 24.26 11.64 5.61
C ARG A 208 22.99 11.19 4.88
N ILE A 209 21.89 11.87 5.16
CA ILE A 209 20.58 11.61 4.53
C ILE A 209 20.02 12.96 4.09
N GLY A 210 20.05 13.22 2.78
CA GLY A 210 19.75 14.55 2.25
C GLY A 210 20.67 15.61 2.87
N GLN A 211 20.11 16.62 3.50
CA GLN A 211 20.85 17.69 4.18
C GLN A 211 21.21 17.33 5.65
N ALA A 212 20.65 16.27 6.19
CA ALA A 212 20.85 15.90 7.59
C ALA A 212 22.09 15.01 7.78
N MET A 213 22.84 15.29 8.85
CA MET A 213 23.88 14.42 9.37
C MET A 213 23.36 13.71 10.61
N ILE A 214 23.11 12.40 10.49
CA ILE A 214 22.58 11.57 11.58
C ILE A 214 23.74 10.90 12.29
N GLY A 215 23.98 11.28 13.54
CA GLY A 215 25.09 10.72 14.33
C GLY A 215 24.91 9.24 14.64
N ILE A 216 26.01 8.50 14.54
CA ILE A 216 26.08 7.09 14.94
C ILE A 216 26.80 7.02 16.27
N SER A 217 26.12 6.55 17.31
CA SER A 217 26.74 6.40 18.63
C SER A 217 27.53 5.09 18.73
N ARG A 218 28.54 5.05 19.62
CA ARG A 218 29.40 3.87 19.83
C ARG A 218 28.61 2.58 20.07
N LYS A 219 27.50 2.67 20.83
CA LYS A 219 26.64 1.54 21.15
C LYS A 219 26.03 0.87 19.93
N TYR A 220 25.66 1.65 18.91
CA TYR A 220 24.95 1.18 17.72
C TYR A 220 25.85 1.07 16.48
N GLY A 221 27.09 1.57 16.56
CA GLY A 221 27.98 1.78 15.41
C GLY A 221 28.23 0.52 14.58
N LYS A 222 28.58 -0.59 15.24
CA LYS A 222 28.84 -1.85 14.54
C LYS A 222 27.61 -2.33 13.80
N GLN A 223 26.47 -2.46 14.49
CA GLN A 223 25.22 -2.94 13.89
C GLN A 223 24.73 -2.03 12.75
N ALA A 224 24.84 -0.71 12.92
CA ALA A 224 24.39 0.24 11.91
C ALA A 224 25.22 0.13 10.64
N LYS A 225 26.53 0.02 10.75
CA LYS A 225 27.44 -0.13 9.60
C LYS A 225 27.28 -1.49 8.93
N ASP A 226 27.20 -2.58 9.68
CA ASP A 226 27.00 -3.94 9.13
C ASP A 226 25.70 -4.01 8.32
N LYS A 227 24.58 -3.50 8.87
CA LYS A 227 23.29 -3.42 8.15
C LYS A 227 23.38 -2.53 6.90
N TYR A 228 24.06 -1.39 6.99
CA TYR A 228 24.25 -0.50 5.83
C TYR A 228 24.95 -1.20 4.68
N TYR A 229 26.10 -1.84 4.94
CA TYR A 229 26.83 -2.56 3.89
C TYR A 229 26.04 -3.74 3.34
N THR A 230 25.32 -4.48 4.18
CA THR A 230 24.43 -5.56 3.72
C THR A 230 23.34 -5.04 2.79
N CYS A 231 22.71 -3.91 3.15
CA CYS A 231 21.71 -3.27 2.31
C CYS A 231 22.28 -2.78 0.98
N LEU A 232 23.46 -2.16 0.99
CA LEU A 232 24.15 -1.68 -0.20
C LEU A 232 24.49 -2.81 -1.17
N PHE A 233 25.06 -3.92 -0.67
CA PHE A 233 25.40 -5.08 -1.49
C PHE A 233 24.15 -5.77 -2.07
N SER A 234 23.05 -5.85 -1.33
CA SER A 234 21.81 -6.43 -1.86
C SER A 234 21.20 -5.59 -3.00
N GLN A 235 21.39 -4.27 -2.99
CA GLN A 235 20.97 -3.40 -4.10
C GLN A 235 21.86 -3.55 -5.34
N MET A 236 23.18 -3.76 -5.16
CA MET A 236 24.10 -3.96 -6.27
C MET A 236 23.97 -5.35 -6.93
N GLY A 237 23.57 -6.37 -6.16
CA GLY A 237 23.37 -7.75 -6.66
C GLY A 237 22.04 -7.99 -7.38
N GLY A 238 21.04 -7.09 -7.23
CA GLY A 238 19.73 -7.18 -7.89
C GLY A 238 19.68 -6.69 -9.35
N GLY A 239 20.81 -6.25 -9.91
CA GLY A 239 20.92 -5.65 -11.25
C GLY A 239 21.29 -6.61 -12.39
N GLN A 240 21.16 -7.93 -12.23
CA GLN A 240 21.40 -8.88 -13.33
C GLN A 240 20.36 -10.00 -13.31
N SER A 241 19.24 -9.77 -13.96
CA SER A 241 18.50 -10.81 -14.70
C SER A 241 17.76 -10.11 -15.83
N ILE A 242 18.36 -10.21 -17.00
CA ILE A 242 17.81 -9.89 -18.31
C ILE A 242 16.69 -10.88 -18.62
#